data_8d9d7cbb82e7fb06295d1ece9966b389
#
_entry.id   8d9d7cbb82e7fb06295d1ece9966b389
#
_cell.length_a   1.000
_cell.length_b   1.000
_cell.length_c   1.000
_cell.angle_alpha   90.00
_cell.angle_beta   90.00
_cell.angle_gamma   90.00
#
_symmetry.space_group_name_H-M   'P 1'
#
loop_
_entity.id
_entity.type
_entity.pdbx_description
1 polymer ?
#
loop_
_entity_poly.entity_id
_entity_poly.type
_entity_poly.pdbx_seq_one_letter_code
_entity_poly.pdbx_strand_id
1 'polypeptide(L)' 'MEMTTRLNENHANERVNKMDKYQCGPCGYIYDPEVGDPDSGIAPGTAFEDIPDDWTCPVCGVGKDMFEKI' A
#
# COMPACT_ATOMS: atom_id res chain seq x y z
N MET A 1 -8.05 32.63 1.66
CA MET A 1 -7.48 32.22 0.39
C MET A 1 -6.37 31.23 0.57
N GLU A 2 -5.32 31.64 1.23
CA GLU A 2 -4.18 30.75 1.40
C GLU A 2 -4.56 29.51 2.18
N MET A 3 -5.45 29.67 3.13
CA MET A 3 -5.86 28.55 3.95
C MET A 3 -6.55 27.48 3.10
N THR A 4 -7.35 27.91 2.16
CA THR A 4 -8.03 26.95 1.29
C THR A 4 -7.02 26.15 0.49
N THR A 5 -5.99 26.81 0.01
CA THR A 5 -4.96 26.12 -0.76
C THR A 5 -4.28 25.06 0.09
N ARG A 6 -4.01 25.41 1.33
CA ARG A 6 -3.34 24.45 2.21
C ARG A 6 -4.22 23.23 2.48
N LEU A 7 -5.52 23.44 2.60
CA LEU A 7 -6.41 22.29 2.80
C LEU A 7 -6.37 21.36 1.60
N ASN A 8 -6.29 21.90 0.40
CA ASN A 8 -6.18 21.05 -0.78
C ASN A 8 -4.90 20.24 -0.77
N GLU A 9 -3.83 20.84 -0.31
CA GLU A 9 -2.58 20.14 -0.22
C GLU A 9 -2.66 18.98 0.75
N ASN A 10 -3.39 19.15 1.85
CA ASN A 10 -3.55 18.10 2.82
C ASN A 10 -4.25 16.88 2.23
N HIS A 11 -5.24 17.11 1.39
CA HIS A 11 -5.91 16.00 0.74
C HIS A 11 -4.97 15.23 -0.17
N ALA A 12 -4.10 15.94 -0.88
CA ALA A 12 -3.13 15.29 -1.73
C ALA A 12 -2.19 14.43 -0.90
N ASN A 13 -1.79 14.92 0.27
CA ASN A 13 -0.91 14.17 1.14
C ASN A 13 -1.56 12.89 1.63
N GLU A 14 -2.84 12.92 1.90
CA GLU A 14 -3.54 11.73 2.34
C GLU A 14 -3.51 10.65 1.28
N ARG A 15 -3.68 11.03 0.02
CA ARG A 15 -3.62 10.06 -1.05
C ARG A 15 -2.22 9.46 -1.18
N VAL A 16 -1.20 10.29 -1.01
CA VAL A 16 0.17 9.80 -1.06
C VAL A 16 0.39 8.78 0.04
N ASN A 17 -0.14 9.04 1.24
CA ASN A 17 0.03 8.11 2.35
C ASN A 17 -0.58 6.74 2.05
N LYS A 18 -1.68 6.71 1.33
CA LYS A 18 -2.31 5.44 1.00
C LYS A 18 -1.46 4.61 0.04
N MET A 19 -0.55 5.26 -0.67
CA MET A 19 0.30 4.58 -1.64
C MET A 19 1.67 4.25 -1.05
N ASP A 20 1.78 4.21 0.26
CA ASP A 20 3.03 3.83 0.91
C ASP A 20 3.37 2.38 0.65
N LYS A 21 4.65 2.08 0.62
CA LYS A 21 5.13 0.72 0.45
C LYS A 21 5.10 -0.02 1.77
N TYR A 22 4.90 -1.32 1.71
CA TYR A 22 4.87 -2.18 2.88
C TYR A 22 5.83 -3.34 2.68
N GLN A 23 6.49 -3.74 3.75
CA GLN A 23 7.49 -4.79 3.68
C GLN A 23 7.07 -5.96 4.55
N CYS A 24 7.16 -7.17 3.97
CA CYS A 24 6.91 -8.40 4.68
C CYS A 24 8.04 -8.64 5.69
N GLY A 25 7.70 -8.81 6.97
CA GLY A 25 8.70 -9.01 8.00
C GLY A 25 9.52 -10.26 7.79
N PRO A 26 8.87 -11.43 7.64
CA PRO A 26 9.63 -12.69 7.55
C PRO A 26 10.55 -12.81 6.35
N CYS A 27 10.13 -12.36 5.16
CA CYS A 27 10.92 -12.61 3.95
C CYS A 27 11.45 -11.35 3.28
N GLY A 28 10.98 -10.16 3.68
CA GLY A 28 11.48 -8.92 3.10
C GLY A 28 10.84 -8.50 1.79
N TYR A 29 9.82 -9.20 1.33
CA TYR A 29 9.12 -8.81 0.12
C TYR A 29 8.50 -7.42 0.31
N ILE A 30 8.61 -6.58 -0.71
CA ILE A 30 8.07 -5.22 -0.64
C ILE A 30 6.87 -5.12 -1.56
N TYR A 31 5.72 -4.76 -1.00
CA TYR A 31 4.56 -4.46 -1.80
C TYR A 31 4.61 -3.00 -2.21
N ASP A 32 4.67 -2.75 -3.50
CA ASP A 32 4.68 -1.40 -4.07
C ASP A 32 3.30 -1.14 -4.68
N PRO A 33 2.52 -0.21 -4.11
CA PRO A 33 1.17 0.02 -4.63
C PRO A 33 1.15 0.40 -6.11
N GLU A 34 2.19 1.06 -6.60
CA GLU A 34 2.19 1.45 -8.01
C GLU A 34 2.36 0.24 -8.93
N VAL A 35 2.96 -0.81 -8.43
CA VAL A 35 3.17 -2.02 -9.19
C VAL A 35 2.04 -3.02 -8.97
N GLY A 36 1.53 -3.08 -7.73
CA GLY A 36 0.52 -4.05 -7.37
C GLY A 36 1.09 -5.46 -7.29
N ASP A 37 0.19 -6.42 -7.42
CA ASP A 37 0.57 -7.84 -7.44
C ASP A 37 -0.35 -8.54 -8.43
N PRO A 38 -0.16 -8.30 -9.72
CA PRO A 38 -1.08 -8.81 -10.74
C PRO A 38 -1.20 -10.33 -10.73
N ASP A 39 -0.13 -11.03 -10.35
CA ASP A 39 -0.17 -12.50 -10.30
C ASP A 39 -1.18 -13.00 -9.27
N SER A 40 -1.44 -12.21 -8.26
CA SER A 40 -2.44 -12.55 -7.25
C SER A 40 -3.75 -11.79 -7.44
N GLY A 41 -3.89 -11.10 -8.56
CA GLY A 41 -5.12 -10.37 -8.86
C GLY A 41 -5.18 -8.97 -8.29
N ILE A 42 -4.05 -8.42 -7.86
CA ILE A 42 -4.00 -7.07 -7.29
C ILE A 42 -3.50 -6.13 -8.38
N ALA A 43 -4.38 -5.30 -8.90
CA ALA A 43 -4.04 -4.41 -10.00
C ALA A 43 -3.05 -3.33 -9.55
N PRO A 44 -2.19 -2.85 -10.47
CA PRO A 44 -1.36 -1.69 -10.17
C PRO A 44 -2.23 -0.50 -9.75
N GLY A 45 -1.75 0.26 -8.78
CA GLY A 45 -2.49 1.39 -8.26
C GLY A 45 -3.36 1.05 -7.06
N THR A 46 -3.29 -0.18 -6.56
CA THR A 46 -4.07 -0.61 -5.40
C THR A 46 -3.26 -0.35 -4.14
N ALA A 47 -3.80 0.48 -3.23
CA ALA A 47 -3.15 0.71 -1.95
C ALA A 47 -3.17 -0.57 -1.11
N PHE A 48 -2.16 -0.71 -0.24
CA PHE A 48 -2.08 -1.90 0.59
C PHE A 48 -3.35 -2.10 1.42
N GLU A 49 -3.93 -1.01 1.89
CA GLU A 49 -5.15 -1.07 2.70
C GLU A 49 -6.34 -1.61 1.92
N ASP A 50 -6.31 -1.47 0.61
CA ASP A 50 -7.43 -1.89 -0.24
C ASP A 50 -7.30 -3.32 -0.69
N ILE A 51 -6.20 -3.99 -0.39
CA ILE A 51 -6.03 -5.40 -0.74
C ILE A 51 -6.94 -6.24 0.15
N PRO A 52 -7.61 -7.25 -0.40
CA PRO A 52 -8.46 -8.13 0.43
C PRO A 52 -7.69 -8.75 1.59
N ASP A 53 -8.39 -8.98 2.68
CA ASP A 53 -7.76 -9.50 3.88
C ASP A 53 -7.19 -10.89 3.71
N ASP A 54 -7.69 -11.66 2.76
CA ASP A 54 -7.19 -13.01 2.52
C ASP A 54 -5.98 -13.06 1.59
N TRP A 55 -5.49 -11.90 1.14
CA TRP A 55 -4.27 -11.86 0.34
C TRP A 55 -3.08 -12.23 1.21
N THR A 56 -2.14 -12.96 0.65
CA THR A 56 -0.95 -13.36 1.36
C THR A 56 0.29 -12.97 0.57
N CYS A 57 1.42 -12.93 1.26
CA CYS A 57 2.69 -12.61 0.63
C CYS A 57 2.98 -13.62 -0.48
N PRO A 58 3.26 -13.15 -1.71
CA PRO A 58 3.52 -14.07 -2.81
C PRO A 58 4.83 -14.84 -2.69
N VAL A 59 5.69 -14.45 -1.75
CA VAL A 59 6.98 -15.11 -1.58
C VAL A 59 6.91 -16.14 -0.46
N CYS A 60 6.40 -15.77 0.71
CA CYS A 60 6.44 -16.67 1.85
C CYS A 60 5.06 -17.08 2.38
N GLY A 61 3.98 -16.44 1.91
CA GLY A 61 2.65 -16.91 2.23
C GLY A 61 2.04 -16.38 3.52
N VAL A 62 2.70 -15.47 4.23
CA VAL A 62 2.11 -14.90 5.44
C VAL A 62 1.05 -13.87 5.08
N GLY A 63 0.18 -13.57 6.04
CA GLY A 63 -0.90 -12.63 5.82
C GLY A 63 -0.46 -11.18 5.88
N LYS A 64 -1.43 -10.29 5.63
CA LYS A 64 -1.15 -8.85 5.61
C LYS A 64 -0.66 -8.34 6.96
N ASP A 65 -1.05 -9.00 8.05
CA ASP A 65 -0.68 -8.55 9.38
C ASP A 65 0.82 -8.66 9.66
N MET A 66 1.55 -9.35 8.81
CA MET A 66 3.00 -9.45 8.95
C MET A 66 3.74 -8.37 8.17
N PHE A 67 3.04 -7.48 7.52
CA PHE A 67 3.63 -6.41 6.74
C PHE A 67 3.69 -5.12 7.57
N GLU A 68 4.75 -4.35 7.36
CA GLU A 68 4.94 -3.07 8.02
C GLU A 68 5.21 -1.99 6.99
N LYS A 69 4.66 -0.81 7.25
CA LYS A 69 4.90 0.33 6.38
C LYS A 69 6.36 0.77 6.48
N ILE A 70 6.98 1.04 5.36
CA ILE A 70 8.37 1.48 5.31
C ILE A 70 8.49 2.86 4.69
#